data_761e137570cd1105536213729e083e04
#
_entry.id   761e137570cd1105536213729e083e04
#
_cell.length_a   1.000
_cell.length_b   1.000
_cell.length_c   1.000
_cell.angle_alpha   90.00
_cell.angle_beta   90.00
_cell.angle_gamma   90.00
#
_symmetry.space_group_name_H-M   'P 1'
#
loop_
_entity.id
_entity.type
_entity.pdbx_description
1 polymer ?
#
loop_
_entity_poly.entity_id
_entity_poly.type
_entity_poly.pdbx_seq_one_letter_code
_entity_poly.pdbx_strand_id
1 'polypeptide(L)'
;AIVDEADSVLVDEALVPLVLAGNEPGRAPRGKITEVVRGLRKKRDFTIDDDHRNVFLTDEGAAKIERALGIGSLYSDEHVGTTLVQVNLALHAQELLIRDVHYIVRDGKVALIDASRGRVADLQRWPDGLQSAVEAKEGLAVTEGGRILDTITLQALMGRYPMVCGMTGTAVEATDQLRQFYDLRVSVIDRNRELQRFDEADRVYATLAEKNDAIVEEICLLHEAGQPVLVGTHDVA
;
A
#
# COMPACT_ATOMS: atom_id res chain seq x y z
N ALA A 1 17.34 -13.05 -16.75
CA ALA A 1 16.55 -13.14 -15.51
C ALA A 1 15.59 -14.33 -15.61
N ILE A 2 15.32 -14.97 -14.51
CA ILE A 2 14.26 -15.99 -14.36
C ILE A 2 13.29 -15.42 -13.32
N VAL A 3 11.99 -15.36 -13.70
CA VAL A 3 10.94 -14.77 -12.86
C VAL A 3 9.97 -15.89 -12.48
N ASP A 4 9.80 -16.13 -11.18
CA ASP A 4 8.77 -17.01 -10.64
C ASP A 4 7.48 -16.20 -10.43
N GLU A 5 6.31 -16.85 -10.57
CA GLU A 5 5.00 -16.18 -10.60
C GLU A 5 4.97 -15.00 -11.59
N ALA A 6 5.40 -15.30 -12.82
CA ALA A 6 5.74 -14.28 -13.83
C ALA A 6 4.56 -13.37 -14.22
N ASP A 7 3.33 -13.84 -14.21
CA ASP A 7 2.14 -13.04 -14.46
C ASP A 7 1.89 -12.02 -13.35
N SER A 8 1.94 -12.46 -12.09
CA SER A 8 1.79 -11.54 -10.96
C SER A 8 2.88 -10.47 -10.93
N VAL A 9 4.14 -10.88 -11.10
CA VAL A 9 5.28 -9.95 -11.03
C VAL A 9 5.33 -9.03 -12.25
N LEU A 10 5.20 -9.57 -13.47
CA LEU A 10 5.42 -8.81 -14.70
C LEU A 10 4.16 -8.09 -15.21
N VAL A 11 2.97 -8.51 -14.81
CA VAL A 11 1.69 -7.94 -15.28
C VAL A 11 0.95 -7.25 -14.15
N ASP A 12 0.60 -7.94 -13.08
CA ASP A 12 -0.23 -7.35 -12.01
C ASP A 12 0.51 -6.25 -11.25
N GLU A 13 1.81 -6.45 -10.96
CA GLU A 13 2.64 -5.47 -10.25
C GLU A 13 3.44 -4.55 -11.19
N ALA A 14 3.24 -4.64 -12.49
CA ALA A 14 4.02 -3.90 -13.49
C ALA A 14 4.01 -2.37 -13.30
N LEU A 15 2.93 -1.82 -12.73
CA LEU A 15 2.77 -0.39 -12.47
C LEU A 15 3.47 0.06 -11.19
N VAL A 16 3.91 -0.85 -10.34
CA VAL A 16 4.62 -0.50 -9.09
C VAL A 16 6.08 -0.28 -9.42
N PRO A 17 6.61 0.94 -9.28
CA PRO A 17 8.01 1.20 -9.56
C PRO A 17 8.89 0.59 -8.45
N LEU A 18 10.04 0.07 -8.86
CA LEU A 18 11.11 -0.27 -7.94
C LEU A 18 11.82 1.02 -7.52
N VAL A 19 11.95 1.22 -6.22
CA VAL A 19 12.47 2.45 -5.63
C VAL A 19 13.76 2.15 -4.88
N LEU A 20 14.83 2.86 -5.22
CA LEU A 20 16.04 2.90 -4.42
C LEU A 20 15.92 4.04 -3.42
N ALA A 21 15.80 3.74 -2.14
CA ALA A 21 15.71 4.72 -1.06
C ALA A 21 17.03 4.84 -0.31
N GLY A 22 17.41 6.08 0.00
CA GLY A 22 18.52 6.42 0.90
C GLY A 22 18.01 7.15 2.14
N ASN A 23 18.83 7.24 3.16
CA ASN A 23 18.49 8.00 4.37
C ASN A 23 18.82 9.48 4.16
N GLU A 24 17.83 10.36 4.40
CA GLU A 24 18.03 11.80 4.45
C GLU A 24 17.51 12.33 5.79
N PRO A 25 18.41 12.87 6.65
CA PRO A 25 17.97 13.46 7.91
C PRO A 25 17.15 14.74 7.67
N GLY A 26 16.02 14.90 8.37
CA GLY A 26 15.39 16.20 8.53
C GLY A 26 14.00 16.42 7.91
N ARG A 27 13.41 15.46 7.17
CA ARG A 27 12.04 15.59 6.66
C ARG A 27 10.93 15.15 7.61
N ALA A 28 11.28 14.48 8.71
CA ALA A 28 10.31 14.07 9.71
C ALA A 28 9.61 15.29 10.34
N PRO A 29 8.26 15.25 10.50
CA PRO A 29 7.56 16.29 11.22
C PRO A 29 8.12 16.42 12.64
N ARG A 30 8.46 17.65 13.04
CA ARG A 30 8.86 17.91 14.44
C ARG A 30 7.64 17.67 15.33
N GLY A 31 7.86 17.15 16.53
CA GLY A 31 6.78 16.81 17.47
C GLY A 31 5.76 17.93 17.68
N LYS A 32 6.23 19.20 17.73
CA LYS A 32 5.37 20.38 17.81
C LYS A 32 4.39 20.51 16.61
N ILE A 33 4.84 20.20 15.39
CA ILE A 33 3.99 20.23 14.19
C ILE A 33 2.89 19.18 14.29
N THR A 34 3.23 17.96 14.70
CA THR A 34 2.26 16.87 14.87
C THR A 34 1.18 17.22 15.91
N GLU A 35 1.57 17.85 17.02
CA GLU A 35 0.62 18.32 18.04
C GLU A 35 -0.33 19.41 17.52
N VAL A 36 0.22 20.39 16.80
CA VAL A 36 -0.57 21.47 16.21
C VAL A 36 -1.56 20.92 15.18
N VAL A 37 -1.11 20.04 14.30
CA VAL A 37 -1.95 19.40 13.27
C VAL A 37 -3.06 18.57 13.90
N ARG A 38 -2.79 17.81 14.96
CA ARG A 38 -3.82 17.07 15.71
C ARG A 38 -4.94 17.95 16.27
N GLY A 39 -4.66 19.23 16.52
CA GLY A 39 -5.63 20.22 16.99
C GLY A 39 -6.44 20.94 15.89
N LEU A 40 -6.23 20.59 14.62
CA LEU A 40 -6.99 21.16 13.49
C LEU A 40 -8.38 20.55 13.38
N ARG A 41 -9.31 21.30 12.77
CA ARG A 41 -10.71 20.87 12.62
C ARG A 41 -11.09 20.77 11.16
N LYS A 42 -11.62 19.60 10.75
CA LYS A 42 -12.16 19.37 9.40
C LYS A 42 -13.22 20.40 9.04
N LYS A 43 -13.28 20.78 7.77
CA LYS A 43 -14.16 21.80 7.16
C LYS A 43 -13.83 23.25 7.53
N ARG A 44 -13.06 23.51 8.58
CA ARG A 44 -12.64 24.86 8.96
C ARG A 44 -11.16 25.08 8.67
N ASP A 45 -10.31 24.25 9.29
CA ASP A 45 -8.85 24.39 9.22
C ASP A 45 -8.26 23.59 8.03
N PHE A 46 -8.98 22.57 7.54
CA PHE A 46 -8.63 21.80 6.35
C PHE A 46 -9.87 21.16 5.69
N THR A 47 -9.72 20.76 4.43
CA THR A 47 -10.71 20.00 3.66
C THR A 47 -10.10 18.72 3.12
N ILE A 48 -10.94 17.72 2.86
CA ILE A 48 -10.56 16.45 2.24
C ILE A 48 -11.38 16.34 0.96
N ASP A 49 -10.77 15.86 -0.13
CA ASP A 49 -11.47 15.60 -1.39
C ASP A 49 -12.50 14.47 -1.24
N ASP A 50 -13.43 14.39 -2.20
CA ASP A 50 -14.52 13.42 -2.18
C ASP A 50 -14.01 11.97 -2.26
N ASP A 51 -12.88 11.75 -2.91
CA ASP A 51 -12.22 10.45 -3.04
C ASP A 51 -11.38 10.07 -1.82
N HIS A 52 -11.27 10.92 -0.82
CA HIS A 52 -10.44 10.74 0.39
C HIS A 52 -8.96 10.46 0.10
N ARG A 53 -8.44 11.01 -1.00
CA ARG A 53 -7.04 10.84 -1.43
C ARG A 53 -6.15 12.01 -1.07
N ASN A 54 -6.75 13.20 -0.95
CA ASN A 54 -6.00 14.41 -0.69
C ASN A 54 -6.63 15.22 0.45
N VAL A 55 -5.77 15.90 1.19
CA VAL A 55 -6.15 16.83 2.25
C VAL A 55 -5.54 18.20 1.94
N PHE A 56 -6.35 19.23 2.06
CA PHE A 56 -5.97 20.61 1.73
C PHE A 56 -6.12 21.51 2.94
N LEU A 57 -5.05 22.22 3.29
CA LEU A 57 -5.07 23.22 4.33
C LEU A 57 -5.84 24.45 3.85
N THR A 58 -6.71 25.00 4.70
CA THR A 58 -7.39 26.29 4.44
C THR A 58 -6.52 27.44 4.92
N ASP A 59 -6.87 28.67 4.51
CA ASP A 59 -6.20 29.88 4.99
C ASP A 59 -6.32 30.04 6.52
N GLU A 60 -7.48 29.68 7.11
CA GLU A 60 -7.68 29.66 8.56
C GLU A 60 -6.77 28.65 9.26
N GLY A 61 -6.63 27.46 8.66
CA GLY A 61 -5.72 26.42 9.14
C GLY A 61 -4.26 26.84 9.06
N ALA A 62 -3.85 27.46 7.96
CA ALA A 62 -2.51 28.00 7.79
C ALA A 62 -2.20 29.06 8.87
N ALA A 63 -3.08 30.05 9.03
CA ALA A 63 -2.93 31.11 10.04
C ALA A 63 -2.91 30.55 11.48
N LYS A 64 -3.61 29.46 11.75
CA LYS A 64 -3.58 28.79 13.05
C LYS A 64 -2.23 28.11 13.31
N ILE A 65 -1.69 27.44 12.30
CA ILE A 65 -0.36 26.78 12.38
C ILE A 65 0.74 27.83 12.53
N GLU A 66 0.72 28.89 11.72
CA GLU A 66 1.69 29.98 11.79
C GLU A 66 1.76 30.59 13.19
N ARG A 67 0.61 30.90 13.78
CA ARG A 67 0.52 31.39 15.18
C ARG A 67 1.05 30.38 16.19
N ALA A 68 0.69 29.10 16.06
CA ALA A 68 1.09 28.08 17.00
C ALA A 68 2.60 27.79 16.94
N LEU A 69 3.20 27.89 15.77
CA LEU A 69 4.63 27.69 15.56
C LEU A 69 5.45 28.98 15.83
N GLY A 70 4.79 30.14 15.83
CA GLY A 70 5.46 31.45 15.99
C GLY A 70 6.28 31.84 14.77
N ILE A 71 5.81 31.48 13.58
CA ILE A 71 6.49 31.73 12.29
C ILE A 71 5.69 32.72 11.46
N GLY A 72 6.33 33.26 10.42
CA GLY A 72 5.64 34.04 9.38
C GLY A 72 4.76 33.16 8.48
N SER A 73 4.57 33.60 7.23
CA SER A 73 3.75 32.83 6.28
C SER A 73 4.36 31.45 5.99
N LEU A 74 3.54 30.40 6.08
CA LEU A 74 3.88 29.04 5.67
C LEU A 74 4.28 28.95 4.19
N TYR A 75 3.76 29.87 3.37
CA TYR A 75 3.99 29.91 1.93
C TYR A 75 5.19 30.80 1.53
N SER A 76 5.95 31.32 2.50
CA SER A 76 7.20 32.03 2.21
C SER A 76 8.28 31.09 1.70
N ASP A 77 9.26 31.62 0.96
CA ASP A 77 10.40 30.85 0.43
C ASP A 77 11.17 30.10 1.55
N GLU A 78 11.20 30.63 2.76
CA GLU A 78 11.82 30.01 3.92
C GLU A 78 11.09 28.73 4.39
N HIS A 79 9.75 28.70 4.30
CA HIS A 79 8.92 27.66 4.90
C HIS A 79 8.30 26.70 3.90
N VAL A 80 8.15 27.09 2.62
CA VAL A 80 7.46 26.28 1.60
C VAL A 80 8.13 24.93 1.36
N GLY A 81 9.44 24.89 1.32
CA GLY A 81 10.22 23.65 1.11
C GLY A 81 10.48 22.82 2.38
N THR A 82 10.13 23.33 3.55
CA THR A 82 10.47 22.73 4.84
C THR A 82 9.26 22.55 5.75
N THR A 83 8.84 23.62 6.41
CA THR A 83 7.74 23.59 7.41
C THR A 83 6.41 23.19 6.77
N LEU A 84 6.07 23.77 5.60
CA LEU A 84 4.84 23.43 4.88
C LEU A 84 4.80 21.96 4.47
N VAL A 85 5.92 21.40 4.00
CA VAL A 85 6.03 19.97 3.67
C VAL A 85 5.77 19.12 4.90
N GLN A 86 6.38 19.47 6.05
CA GLN A 86 6.16 18.72 7.30
C GLN A 86 4.70 18.81 7.79
N VAL A 87 4.06 19.98 7.65
CA VAL A 87 2.64 20.17 7.97
C VAL A 87 1.75 19.30 7.09
N ASN A 88 1.98 19.32 5.78
CA ASN A 88 1.21 18.50 4.84
C ASN A 88 1.37 17.01 5.10
N LEU A 89 2.58 16.54 5.38
CA LEU A 89 2.84 15.15 5.75
C LEU A 89 2.13 14.76 7.05
N ALA A 90 2.20 15.62 8.07
CA ALA A 90 1.52 15.37 9.34
C ALA A 90 0.00 15.34 9.17
N LEU A 91 -0.56 16.26 8.37
CA LEU A 91 -1.99 16.34 8.08
C LEU A 91 -2.46 15.13 7.27
N HIS A 92 -1.71 14.72 6.26
CA HIS A 92 -1.98 13.51 5.48
C HIS A 92 -1.97 12.26 6.37
N ALA A 93 -0.94 12.10 7.19
CA ALA A 93 -0.85 10.98 8.11
C ALA A 93 -2.00 10.94 9.12
N GLN A 94 -2.41 12.11 9.63
CA GLN A 94 -3.47 12.23 10.63
C GLN A 94 -4.84 11.90 10.07
N GLU A 95 -5.16 12.39 8.87
CA GLU A 95 -6.52 12.43 8.34
C GLU A 95 -6.82 11.33 7.29
N LEU A 96 -5.80 10.88 6.55
CA LEU A 96 -5.99 9.93 5.46
C LEU A 96 -5.47 8.54 5.77
N LEU A 97 -4.51 8.38 6.69
CA LEU A 97 -3.96 7.07 7.03
C LEU A 97 -4.60 6.54 8.32
N ILE A 98 -5.39 5.51 8.20
CA ILE A 98 -6.16 4.89 9.28
C ILE A 98 -5.41 3.66 9.79
N ARG A 99 -5.20 3.59 11.11
CA ARG A 99 -4.63 2.41 11.76
C ARG A 99 -5.54 1.20 11.57
N ASP A 100 -4.94 0.03 11.45
CA ASP A 100 -5.58 -1.27 11.21
C ASP A 100 -6.28 -1.41 9.84
N VAL A 101 -6.22 -0.35 9.01
CA VAL A 101 -6.67 -0.35 7.61
C VAL A 101 -5.48 -0.17 6.66
N HIS A 102 -4.69 0.89 6.85
CA HIS A 102 -3.54 1.21 6.00
C HIS A 102 -2.21 0.75 6.59
N TYR A 103 -2.15 0.60 7.91
CA TYR A 103 -0.96 0.16 8.64
C TYR A 103 -1.35 -0.44 10.00
N ILE A 104 -0.43 -1.23 10.54
CA ILE A 104 -0.49 -1.71 11.93
C ILE A 104 0.71 -1.18 12.72
N VAL A 105 0.56 -1.15 14.04
CA VAL A 105 1.67 -0.93 14.97
C VAL A 105 2.00 -2.25 15.65
N ARG A 106 3.20 -2.77 15.37
CA ARG A 106 3.70 -4.02 15.96
C ARG A 106 5.13 -3.83 16.43
N ASP A 107 5.45 -4.27 17.63
CA ASP A 107 6.78 -4.17 18.24
C ASP A 107 7.37 -2.75 18.23
N GLY A 108 6.51 -1.74 18.46
CA GLY A 108 6.92 -0.33 18.45
C GLY A 108 7.26 0.23 17.08
N LYS A 109 6.85 -0.44 16.00
CA LYS A 109 7.10 -0.03 14.61
C LYS A 109 5.80 0.03 13.83
N VAL A 110 5.75 0.94 12.86
CA VAL A 110 4.68 1.01 11.87
C VAL A 110 5.03 0.07 10.71
N ALA A 111 4.12 -0.84 10.38
CA ALA A 111 4.21 -1.71 9.21
C ALA A 111 3.00 -1.48 8.30
N LEU A 112 3.22 -1.36 6.99
CA LEU A 112 2.17 -1.12 6.01
C LEU A 112 1.29 -2.35 5.84
N ILE A 113 0.01 -2.13 5.54
CA ILE A 113 -0.88 -3.16 5.01
C ILE A 113 -0.95 -2.96 3.50
N ASP A 114 -0.58 -3.99 2.76
CA ASP A 114 -0.79 -4.05 1.32
C ASP A 114 -2.28 -4.33 1.08
N ALA A 115 -3.02 -3.31 0.65
CA ALA A 115 -4.46 -3.39 0.43
C ALA A 115 -4.83 -4.41 -0.67
N SER A 116 -3.93 -4.65 -1.63
CA SER A 116 -4.16 -5.61 -2.72
C SER A 116 -4.03 -7.06 -2.27
N ARG A 117 -3.21 -7.31 -1.26
CA ARG A 117 -2.90 -8.66 -0.75
C ARG A 117 -3.46 -8.94 0.64
N GLY A 118 -4.01 -7.92 1.33
CA GLY A 118 -4.48 -8.03 2.70
C GLY A 118 -3.38 -8.48 3.69
N ARG A 119 -2.11 -8.22 3.38
CA ARG A 119 -0.96 -8.67 4.17
C ARG A 119 -0.12 -7.51 4.64
N VAL A 120 0.54 -7.71 5.77
CA VAL A 120 1.54 -6.77 6.28
C VAL A 120 2.77 -6.83 5.38
N ALA A 121 3.16 -5.69 4.84
CA ALA A 121 4.33 -5.52 3.98
C ALA A 121 5.52 -5.05 4.80
N ASP A 122 6.18 -5.96 5.52
CA ASP A 122 7.24 -5.64 6.49
C ASP A 122 8.46 -4.92 5.87
N LEU A 123 8.69 -5.10 4.57
CA LEU A 123 9.81 -4.48 3.85
C LEU A 123 9.43 -3.19 3.11
N GLN A 124 8.14 -2.83 3.09
CA GLN A 124 7.68 -1.61 2.43
C GLN A 124 7.57 -0.46 3.43
N ARG A 125 7.84 0.75 2.97
CA ARG A 125 7.70 1.99 3.72
C ARG A 125 7.14 3.08 2.84
N TRP A 126 6.37 4.00 3.43
CA TRP A 126 5.98 5.21 2.72
C TRP A 126 7.20 6.09 2.44
N PRO A 127 7.28 6.65 1.23
CA PRO A 127 8.37 7.54 0.84
C PRO A 127 8.23 8.94 1.45
N ASP A 128 9.24 9.75 1.23
CA ASP A 128 9.25 11.21 1.38
C ASP A 128 8.86 11.76 2.76
N GLY A 129 9.08 10.98 3.82
CA GLY A 129 8.81 11.39 5.20
C GLY A 129 7.41 11.03 5.71
N LEU A 130 6.55 10.41 4.89
CA LEU A 130 5.21 10.02 5.31
C LEU A 130 5.26 8.91 6.37
N GLN A 131 6.18 7.95 6.26
CA GLN A 131 6.46 6.94 7.30
C GLN A 131 6.74 7.60 8.65
N SER A 132 7.63 8.58 8.66
CA SER A 132 8.00 9.33 9.86
C SER A 132 6.84 10.15 10.43
N ALA A 133 5.95 10.65 9.57
CA ALA A 133 4.75 11.36 10.00
C ALA A 133 3.74 10.42 10.69
N VAL A 134 3.59 9.19 10.20
CA VAL A 134 2.76 8.17 10.86
C VAL A 134 3.37 7.72 12.19
N GLU A 135 4.66 7.49 12.24
CA GLU A 135 5.37 7.17 13.49
C GLU A 135 5.19 8.29 14.54
N ALA A 136 5.29 9.56 14.12
CA ALA A 136 5.02 10.72 14.98
C ALA A 136 3.55 10.80 15.43
N LYS A 137 2.60 10.47 14.53
CA LYS A 137 1.17 10.36 14.85
C LYS A 137 0.91 9.34 15.96
N GLU A 138 1.56 8.18 15.88
CA GLU A 138 1.42 7.07 16.84
C GLU A 138 2.29 7.25 18.09
N GLY A 139 3.08 8.33 18.19
CA GLY A 139 3.95 8.59 19.33
C GLY A 139 5.15 7.63 19.42
N LEU A 140 5.56 7.06 18.32
CA LEU A 140 6.69 6.14 18.22
C LEU A 140 8.00 6.88 17.98
N ALA A 141 9.12 6.16 18.12
CA ALA A 141 10.41 6.68 17.71
C ALA A 141 10.39 6.90 16.19
N VAL A 142 10.62 8.15 15.79
CA VAL A 142 10.60 8.56 14.40
C VAL A 142 11.85 8.08 13.70
N THR A 143 11.69 7.27 12.66
CA THR A 143 12.80 6.87 11.80
C THR A 143 13.14 7.99 10.81
N GLU A 144 14.41 8.14 10.48
CA GLU A 144 14.83 9.12 9.48
C GLU A 144 14.17 8.82 8.14
N GLY A 145 13.63 9.84 7.52
CA GLY A 145 12.89 9.72 6.25
C GLY A 145 13.81 9.22 5.13
N GLY A 146 13.30 8.26 4.35
CA GLY A 146 13.99 7.82 3.14
C GLY A 146 13.86 8.88 2.04
N ARG A 147 14.96 9.23 1.38
CA ARG A 147 14.94 9.95 0.11
C ARG A 147 14.89 8.93 -1.03
N ILE A 148 14.00 9.13 -1.98
CA ILE A 148 14.05 8.37 -3.23
C ILE A 148 15.30 8.85 -3.99
N LEU A 149 16.27 7.96 -4.14
CA LEU A 149 17.50 8.22 -4.88
C LEU A 149 17.30 7.96 -6.36
N ASP A 150 16.55 6.91 -6.68
CA ASP A 150 16.25 6.52 -8.06
C ASP A 150 14.99 5.65 -8.09
N THR A 151 14.33 5.61 -9.25
CA THR A 151 13.19 4.74 -9.53
C THR A 151 13.35 4.09 -10.90
N ILE A 152 12.92 2.84 -10.99
CA ILE A 152 12.90 2.13 -12.27
C ILE A 152 11.61 1.34 -12.38
N THR A 153 10.96 1.36 -13.53
CA THR A 153 9.83 0.47 -13.79
C THR A 153 10.31 -0.97 -13.97
N LEU A 154 9.43 -1.94 -13.69
CA LEU A 154 9.77 -3.34 -13.85
C LEU A 154 10.12 -3.67 -15.32
N GLN A 155 9.39 -3.08 -16.28
CA GLN A 155 9.69 -3.23 -17.70
C GLN A 155 11.09 -2.72 -18.05
N ALA A 156 11.46 -1.55 -17.56
CA ALA A 156 12.78 -0.98 -17.79
C ALA A 156 13.89 -1.82 -17.16
N LEU A 157 13.63 -2.41 -15.98
CA LEU A 157 14.56 -3.33 -15.34
C LEU A 157 14.73 -4.62 -16.15
N MET A 158 13.63 -5.24 -16.57
CA MET A 158 13.67 -6.47 -17.38
C MET A 158 14.39 -6.24 -18.71
N GLY A 159 14.20 -5.07 -19.33
CA GLY A 159 14.91 -4.69 -20.56
C GLY A 159 16.44 -4.57 -20.43
N ARG A 160 16.98 -4.57 -19.20
CA ARG A 160 18.44 -4.58 -18.98
C ARG A 160 19.06 -5.98 -19.02
N TYR A 161 18.25 -7.02 -18.96
CA TYR A 161 18.73 -8.39 -19.05
C TYR A 161 18.76 -8.85 -20.49
N PRO A 162 19.83 -9.53 -20.93
CA PRO A 162 19.94 -10.03 -22.32
C PRO A 162 18.91 -11.13 -22.59
N MET A 163 18.39 -11.77 -21.58
CA MET A 163 17.40 -12.83 -21.67
C MET A 163 16.52 -12.84 -20.43
N VAL A 164 15.21 -12.92 -20.64
CA VAL A 164 14.21 -13.04 -19.57
C VAL A 164 13.36 -14.26 -19.88
N CYS A 165 13.09 -15.05 -18.86
CA CYS A 165 12.09 -16.12 -18.88
C CYS A 165 11.38 -16.19 -17.53
N GLY A 166 10.25 -16.86 -17.47
CA GLY A 166 9.50 -17.01 -16.24
C GLY A 166 8.69 -18.29 -16.20
N MET A 167 8.11 -18.57 -15.04
CA MET A 167 7.21 -19.67 -14.82
C MET A 167 6.07 -19.24 -13.91
N THR A 168 4.90 -19.82 -14.13
CA THR A 168 3.71 -19.62 -13.30
C THR A 168 2.64 -20.64 -13.67
N GLY A 169 1.68 -20.89 -12.79
CA GLY A 169 0.52 -21.72 -13.04
C GLY A 169 -0.58 -21.07 -13.87
N THR A 170 -0.55 -19.73 -14.07
CA THR A 170 -1.65 -18.90 -14.60
C THR A 170 -1.28 -18.03 -15.78
N ALA A 171 -0.11 -18.21 -16.41
CA ALA A 171 0.39 -17.38 -17.50
C ALA A 171 -0.51 -17.30 -18.76
N VAL A 172 -1.39 -18.28 -18.97
CA VAL A 172 -2.22 -18.36 -20.19
C VAL A 172 -3.13 -17.12 -20.30
N GLU A 173 -3.69 -16.67 -19.18
CA GLU A 173 -4.60 -15.51 -19.12
C GLU A 173 -3.85 -14.18 -19.40
N ALA A 174 -2.54 -14.13 -19.09
CA ALA A 174 -1.68 -12.97 -19.28
C ALA A 174 -0.84 -13.02 -20.57
N THR A 175 -1.12 -13.95 -21.49
CA THR A 175 -0.31 -14.19 -22.70
C THR A 175 -0.10 -12.94 -23.54
N ASP A 176 -1.15 -12.15 -23.77
CA ASP A 176 -1.10 -10.95 -24.61
C ASP A 176 -0.24 -9.87 -23.97
N GLN A 177 -0.37 -9.65 -22.65
CA GLN A 177 0.42 -8.66 -21.92
C GLN A 177 1.90 -9.04 -21.86
N LEU A 178 2.19 -10.32 -21.55
CA LEU A 178 3.56 -10.83 -21.54
C LEU A 178 4.25 -10.66 -22.89
N ARG A 179 3.52 -10.92 -23.97
CA ARG A 179 4.03 -10.72 -25.34
C ARG A 179 4.19 -9.24 -25.68
N GLN A 180 3.21 -8.40 -25.36
CA GLN A 180 3.21 -7.00 -25.72
C GLN A 180 4.30 -6.20 -24.99
N PHE A 181 4.48 -6.43 -23.70
CA PHE A 181 5.36 -5.62 -22.86
C PHE A 181 6.78 -6.17 -22.73
N TYR A 182 6.96 -7.48 -22.90
CA TYR A 182 8.25 -8.14 -22.64
C TYR A 182 8.74 -9.03 -23.79
N ASP A 183 7.98 -9.13 -24.89
CA ASP A 183 8.22 -10.07 -26.00
C ASP A 183 8.36 -11.54 -25.55
N LEU A 184 7.69 -11.90 -24.46
CA LEU A 184 7.68 -13.26 -23.92
C LEU A 184 6.56 -14.07 -24.56
N ARG A 185 6.89 -15.31 -24.93
CA ARG A 185 5.92 -16.28 -25.43
C ARG A 185 5.56 -17.26 -24.32
N VAL A 186 4.27 -17.54 -24.17
CA VAL A 186 3.78 -18.53 -23.23
C VAL A 186 3.73 -19.91 -23.88
N SER A 187 4.32 -20.89 -23.22
CA SER A 187 4.24 -22.30 -23.58
C SER A 187 3.64 -23.09 -22.45
N VAL A 188 2.57 -23.82 -22.73
CA VAL A 188 1.94 -24.70 -21.74
C VAL A 188 2.77 -25.96 -21.60
N ILE A 189 3.12 -26.30 -20.35
CA ILE A 189 3.79 -27.54 -20.01
C ILE A 189 2.75 -28.41 -19.29
N ASP A 190 2.51 -29.60 -19.82
CA ASP A 190 1.54 -30.52 -19.26
C ASP A 190 1.93 -30.97 -17.85
N ARG A 191 0.93 -31.27 -17.06
CA ARG A 191 1.10 -31.74 -15.68
C ARG A 191 1.78 -33.10 -15.64
N ASN A 192 2.67 -33.31 -14.68
CA ASN A 192 3.32 -34.60 -14.44
C ASN A 192 2.35 -35.70 -13.96
N ARG A 193 1.23 -35.32 -13.35
CA ARG A 193 0.18 -36.22 -12.86
C ARG A 193 -1.19 -35.74 -13.33
N GLU A 194 -2.14 -36.66 -13.45
CA GLU A 194 -3.53 -36.32 -13.75
C GLU A 194 -4.11 -35.36 -12.70
N LEU A 195 -5.01 -34.48 -13.18
CA LEU A 195 -5.71 -33.54 -12.34
C LEU A 195 -6.68 -34.28 -11.41
N GLN A 196 -6.47 -34.16 -10.11
CA GLN A 196 -7.36 -34.72 -9.09
C GLN A 196 -8.33 -33.67 -8.51
N ARG A 197 -8.15 -32.37 -8.88
CA ARG A 197 -9.00 -31.29 -8.43
C ARG A 197 -10.37 -31.42 -9.11
N PHE A 198 -11.41 -31.31 -8.32
CA PHE A 198 -12.78 -31.18 -8.76
C PHE A 198 -13.25 -29.77 -8.47
N ASP A 199 -13.70 -29.05 -9.49
CA ASP A 199 -14.23 -27.70 -9.36
C ASP A 199 -15.76 -27.80 -9.34
N GLU A 200 -16.36 -27.42 -8.22
CA GLU A 200 -17.81 -27.34 -8.09
C GLU A 200 -18.36 -26.10 -8.82
N ALA A 201 -19.64 -26.17 -9.17
CA ALA A 201 -20.33 -25.01 -9.75
C ALA A 201 -20.48 -23.88 -8.73
N ASP A 202 -20.47 -22.63 -9.22
CA ASP A 202 -20.70 -21.46 -8.40
C ASP A 202 -22.07 -21.54 -7.70
N ARG A 203 -22.08 -21.20 -6.40
CA ARG A 203 -23.29 -21.07 -5.60
C ARG A 203 -23.63 -19.60 -5.44
N VAL A 204 -24.79 -19.18 -5.90
CA VAL A 204 -25.26 -17.79 -5.87
C VAL A 204 -26.29 -17.60 -4.76
N TYR A 205 -26.11 -16.57 -3.95
CA TYR A 205 -26.97 -16.22 -2.82
C TYR A 205 -27.61 -14.85 -3.01
N ALA A 206 -28.80 -14.64 -2.46
CA ALA A 206 -29.52 -13.38 -2.56
C ALA A 206 -28.92 -12.29 -1.64
N THR A 207 -28.34 -12.69 -0.51
CA THR A 207 -27.75 -11.77 0.47
C THR A 207 -26.36 -12.22 0.91
N LEU A 208 -25.56 -11.25 1.38
CA LEU A 208 -24.24 -11.54 1.94
C LEU A 208 -24.33 -12.41 3.20
N ALA A 209 -25.35 -12.21 4.02
CA ALA A 209 -25.59 -13.01 5.22
C ALA A 209 -25.78 -14.49 4.89
N GLU A 210 -26.68 -14.81 3.96
CA GLU A 210 -26.92 -16.19 3.48
C GLU A 210 -25.64 -16.81 2.92
N LYS A 211 -24.87 -16.04 2.14
CA LYS A 211 -23.58 -16.51 1.63
C LYS A 211 -22.61 -16.86 2.76
N ASN A 212 -22.47 -15.99 3.76
CA ASN A 212 -21.54 -16.19 4.86
C ASN A 212 -21.95 -17.39 5.72
N ASP A 213 -23.25 -17.54 6.00
CA ASP A 213 -23.77 -18.68 6.75
C ASP A 213 -23.48 -20.01 6.03
N ALA A 214 -23.71 -20.04 4.70
CA ALA A 214 -23.42 -21.21 3.88
C ALA A 214 -21.91 -21.55 3.83
N ILE A 215 -21.03 -20.54 3.78
CA ILE A 215 -19.56 -20.74 3.84
C ILE A 215 -19.18 -21.35 5.20
N VAL A 216 -19.71 -20.84 6.30
CA VAL A 216 -19.42 -21.35 7.63
C VAL A 216 -19.88 -22.81 7.78
N GLU A 217 -21.09 -23.13 7.28
CA GLU A 217 -21.60 -24.48 7.29
C GLU A 217 -20.72 -25.44 6.50
N GLU A 218 -20.30 -25.06 5.29
CA GLU A 218 -19.40 -25.85 4.45
C GLU A 218 -18.04 -26.09 5.12
N ILE A 219 -17.45 -25.04 5.72
CA ILE A 219 -16.21 -25.17 6.47
C ILE A 219 -16.33 -26.16 7.60
N CYS A 220 -17.43 -26.12 8.37
CA CYS A 220 -17.69 -27.03 9.48
C CYS A 220 -17.78 -28.48 8.98
N LEU A 221 -18.55 -28.73 7.92
CA LEU A 221 -18.72 -30.06 7.34
C LEU A 221 -17.39 -30.66 6.87
N LEU A 222 -16.59 -29.90 6.13
CA LEU A 222 -15.30 -30.34 5.62
C LEU A 222 -14.29 -30.56 6.76
N HIS A 223 -14.30 -29.70 7.76
CA HIS A 223 -13.45 -29.84 8.95
C HIS A 223 -13.78 -31.11 9.75
N GLU A 224 -15.07 -31.37 9.99
CA GLU A 224 -15.54 -32.58 10.69
C GLU A 224 -15.18 -33.86 9.91
N ALA A 225 -15.16 -33.79 8.57
CA ALA A 225 -14.68 -34.85 7.70
C ALA A 225 -13.15 -35.03 7.71
N GLY A 226 -12.40 -34.17 8.43
CA GLY A 226 -10.94 -34.20 8.50
C GLY A 226 -10.24 -33.64 7.27
N GLN A 227 -10.95 -32.89 6.41
CA GLN A 227 -10.39 -32.27 5.22
C GLN A 227 -9.80 -30.89 5.55
N PRO A 228 -8.56 -30.57 5.16
CA PRO A 228 -8.02 -29.21 5.27
C PRO A 228 -8.82 -28.24 4.40
N VAL A 229 -9.15 -27.07 4.96
CA VAL A 229 -9.94 -26.04 4.27
C VAL A 229 -9.12 -24.76 4.15
N LEU A 230 -9.03 -24.21 2.94
CA LEU A 230 -8.47 -22.89 2.66
C LEU A 230 -9.60 -21.95 2.27
N VAL A 231 -9.75 -20.86 3.01
CA VAL A 231 -10.76 -19.81 2.78
C VAL A 231 -10.08 -18.56 2.26
N GLY A 232 -10.47 -18.12 1.06
CA GLY A 232 -10.03 -16.85 0.50
C GLY A 232 -11.09 -15.76 0.72
N THR A 233 -10.66 -14.58 1.17
CA THR A 233 -11.50 -13.39 1.33
C THR A 233 -10.92 -12.22 0.53
N HIS A 234 -11.76 -11.24 0.18
CA HIS A 234 -11.33 -10.05 -0.57
C HIS A 234 -10.65 -9.00 0.30
N ASP A 235 -10.97 -8.97 1.60
CA ASP A 235 -10.42 -8.02 2.57
C ASP A 235 -10.22 -8.67 3.94
N VAL A 236 -9.73 -7.87 4.88
CA VAL A 236 -9.42 -8.29 6.26
C VAL A 236 -10.60 -8.05 7.21
N ALA A 237 -11.67 -7.42 6.75
CA ALA A 237 -12.84 -7.04 7.56
C ALA A 237 -13.80 -8.21 7.78
#